data_ba235a798d53e86e1c7df2a3da918244
#
_entry.id   ba235a798d53e86e1c7df2a3da918244
#
_cell.length_a   1.000
_cell.length_b   1.000
_cell.length_c   1.000
_cell.angle_alpha   90.00
_cell.angle_beta   90.00
_cell.angle_gamma   90.00
#
_symmetry.space_group_name_H-M   'P 1'
#
loop_
_entity.id
_entity.type
_entity.pdbx_description
1 polymer ?
#
loop_
_entity_poly.entity_id
_entity_poly.type
_entity_poly.pdbx_seq_one_letter_code
_entity_poly.pdbx_strand_id
1 'polypeptide(L)'
;KMSELSPLTADRLGELALEAGIPAGVLNVVQGYGATAGDALVRHHDVRAVSFTGGTATGRNIMKNAGLKKYSMELGGKSPVLIFEDADIERALDAALFTIFSINGERCTAGSRIFIQQSIYPEFVKRFAERANRLRVGDPTDPNTQVGR
;
A
#
# COMPACT_ATOMS: atom_id res chain seq x y z
N LYS A 1 7.31 -8.25 -12.12
CA LYS A 1 8.07 -6.99 -12.18
C LYS A 1 7.74 -6.15 -10.94
N MET A 2 8.70 -5.94 -10.08
CA MET A 2 8.55 -5.09 -8.88
C MET A 2 8.76 -3.62 -9.18
N SER A 3 8.50 -2.76 -8.18
CA SER A 3 8.93 -1.36 -8.26
C SER A 3 10.44 -1.28 -8.44
N GLU A 4 10.91 -0.32 -9.18
CA GLU A 4 12.33 0.01 -9.33
C GLU A 4 12.98 0.47 -8.01
N LEU A 5 12.17 0.87 -7.02
CA LEU A 5 12.64 1.28 -5.70
C LEU A 5 12.83 0.09 -4.72
N SER A 6 12.30 -1.09 -5.04
CA SER A 6 12.36 -2.27 -4.16
C SER A 6 12.57 -3.57 -4.95
N PRO A 7 13.65 -3.69 -5.76
CA PRO A 7 13.85 -4.84 -6.66
C PRO A 7 14.40 -6.08 -5.95
N LEU A 8 15.26 -5.91 -4.94
CA LEU A 8 16.12 -6.97 -4.39
C LEU A 8 15.37 -8.17 -3.80
N THR A 9 14.24 -7.93 -3.11
CA THR A 9 13.43 -9.02 -2.54
C THR A 9 12.79 -9.89 -3.61
N ALA A 10 12.46 -9.31 -4.78
CA ALA A 10 11.90 -10.07 -5.89
C ALA A 10 12.97 -10.94 -6.58
N ASP A 11 14.18 -10.42 -6.71
CA ASP A 11 15.32 -11.22 -7.24
C ASP A 11 15.59 -12.40 -6.33
N ARG A 12 15.66 -12.15 -5.01
CA ARG A 12 15.83 -13.24 -4.03
C ARG A 12 14.69 -14.25 -4.05
N LEU A 13 13.44 -13.80 -4.27
CA LEU A 13 12.30 -14.70 -4.43
C LEU A 13 12.45 -15.60 -5.67
N GLY A 14 12.97 -15.07 -6.77
CA GLY A 14 13.26 -15.84 -7.98
C GLY A 14 14.29 -16.95 -7.72
N GLU A 15 15.38 -16.64 -7.01
CA GLU A 15 16.39 -17.61 -6.60
C GLU A 15 15.80 -18.69 -5.70
N LEU A 16 15.07 -18.30 -4.65
CA LEU A 16 14.42 -19.23 -3.72
C LEU A 16 13.41 -20.15 -4.41
N ALA A 17 12.72 -19.67 -5.44
CA ALA A 17 11.82 -20.50 -6.22
C ALA A 17 12.58 -21.64 -6.93
N LEU A 18 13.74 -21.36 -7.51
CA LEU A 18 14.59 -22.38 -8.13
C LEU A 18 15.17 -23.35 -7.09
N GLU A 19 15.65 -22.83 -5.96
CA GLU A 19 16.14 -23.64 -4.83
C GLU A 19 15.05 -24.60 -4.29
N ALA A 20 13.80 -24.14 -4.28
CA ALA A 20 12.63 -24.95 -3.87
C ALA A 20 12.16 -25.96 -4.93
N GLY A 21 12.80 -26.02 -6.08
CA GLY A 21 12.48 -26.97 -7.15
C GLY A 21 11.37 -26.50 -8.12
N ILE A 22 11.01 -25.25 -8.13
CA ILE A 22 10.14 -24.69 -9.18
C ILE A 22 10.92 -24.72 -10.50
N PRO A 23 10.39 -25.36 -11.57
CA PRO A 23 11.12 -25.45 -12.83
C PRO A 23 11.47 -24.07 -13.42
N ALA A 24 12.65 -23.96 -13.98
CA ALA A 24 13.11 -22.73 -14.65
C ALA A 24 12.10 -22.27 -15.70
N GLY A 25 11.81 -20.98 -15.74
CA GLY A 25 10.84 -20.37 -16.66
C GLY A 25 9.40 -20.30 -16.14
N VAL A 26 9.08 -20.99 -15.03
CA VAL A 26 7.73 -20.89 -14.41
C VAL A 26 7.56 -19.58 -13.67
N LEU A 27 8.58 -19.16 -12.91
CA LEU A 27 8.65 -17.83 -12.26
C LEU A 27 9.80 -17.04 -12.86
N ASN A 28 9.47 -15.89 -13.47
CA ASN A 28 10.47 -15.01 -14.07
C ASN A 28 10.37 -13.62 -13.44
N VAL A 29 11.49 -13.13 -12.92
CA VAL A 29 11.60 -11.78 -12.37
C VAL A 29 12.20 -10.86 -13.42
N VAL A 30 11.49 -9.76 -13.73
CA VAL A 30 11.94 -8.74 -14.69
C VAL A 30 12.08 -7.42 -13.96
N GLN A 31 13.26 -6.82 -14.01
CA GLN A 31 13.53 -5.50 -13.46
C GLN A 31 13.40 -4.41 -14.53
N GLY A 32 13.36 -3.15 -14.08
CA GLY A 32 13.27 -1.99 -14.94
C GLY A 32 12.13 -1.04 -14.53
N TYR A 33 12.05 0.07 -15.22
CA TYR A 33 11.02 1.08 -14.96
C TYR A 33 9.62 0.62 -15.39
N GLY A 34 8.60 1.13 -14.66
CA GLY A 34 7.20 0.84 -14.97
C GLY A 34 6.81 1.25 -16.39
N ALA A 35 7.28 2.43 -16.85
CA ALA A 35 6.98 2.98 -18.16
C ALA A 35 7.66 2.24 -19.33
N THR A 36 8.66 1.42 -19.06
CA THR A 36 9.38 0.64 -20.10
C THR A 36 9.12 -0.86 -19.95
N ALA A 37 9.79 -1.53 -19.01
CA ALA A 37 9.64 -2.96 -18.80
C ALA A 37 8.22 -3.36 -18.38
N GLY A 38 7.57 -2.57 -17.53
CA GLY A 38 6.19 -2.80 -17.11
C GLY A 38 5.21 -2.65 -18.25
N ASP A 39 5.31 -1.57 -19.02
CA ASP A 39 4.43 -1.29 -20.17
C ASP A 39 4.59 -2.35 -21.27
N ALA A 40 5.82 -2.75 -21.57
CA ALA A 40 6.09 -3.82 -22.54
C ALA A 40 5.45 -5.15 -22.12
N LEU A 41 5.56 -5.52 -20.84
CA LEU A 41 4.93 -6.74 -20.32
C LEU A 41 3.41 -6.69 -20.44
N VAL A 42 2.77 -5.62 -19.97
CA VAL A 42 1.30 -5.57 -19.95
C VAL A 42 0.69 -5.49 -21.35
N ARG A 43 1.41 -4.94 -22.32
CA ARG A 43 0.95 -4.87 -23.73
C ARG A 43 1.21 -6.15 -24.51
N HIS A 44 2.11 -7.02 -24.04
CA HIS A 44 2.48 -8.21 -24.82
C HIS A 44 1.27 -9.12 -25.06
N HIS A 45 1.08 -9.58 -26.28
CA HIS A 45 -0.10 -10.37 -26.67
C HIS A 45 -0.19 -11.73 -25.96
N ASP A 46 0.93 -12.36 -25.62
CA ASP A 46 0.96 -13.62 -24.89
C ASP A 46 0.67 -13.48 -23.38
N VAL A 47 0.69 -12.26 -22.85
CA VAL A 47 0.27 -12.01 -21.46
C VAL A 47 -1.25 -12.00 -21.40
N ARG A 48 -1.84 -13.02 -20.81
CA ARG A 48 -3.29 -13.23 -20.76
C ARG A 48 -3.97 -12.60 -19.54
N ALA A 49 -3.20 -12.39 -18.48
CA ALA A 49 -3.70 -11.80 -17.23
C ALA A 49 -2.67 -10.83 -16.64
N VAL A 50 -3.15 -9.77 -16.02
CA VAL A 50 -2.34 -8.79 -15.33
C VAL A 50 -2.85 -8.65 -13.90
N SER A 51 -1.98 -8.91 -12.92
CA SER A 51 -2.20 -8.54 -11.52
C SER A 51 -1.33 -7.32 -11.21
N PHE A 52 -1.94 -6.26 -10.70
CA PHE A 52 -1.25 -5.00 -10.45
C PHE A 52 -1.66 -4.43 -9.09
N THR A 53 -0.66 -4.07 -8.29
CA THR A 53 -0.83 -3.29 -7.07
C THR A 53 -0.10 -1.96 -7.23
N GLY A 54 -0.78 -0.85 -6.98
CA GLY A 54 -0.16 0.47 -7.07
C GLY A 54 -1.16 1.62 -7.22
N GLY A 55 -0.70 2.75 -7.74
CA GLY A 55 -1.52 3.95 -7.89
C GLY A 55 -2.65 3.79 -8.90
N THR A 56 -3.82 4.37 -8.59
CA THR A 56 -5.03 4.31 -9.43
C THR A 56 -4.79 4.84 -10.85
N ALA A 57 -3.99 5.90 -11.00
CA ALA A 57 -3.65 6.45 -12.32
C ALA A 57 -2.89 5.43 -13.18
N THR A 58 -1.93 4.72 -12.59
CA THR A 58 -1.17 3.66 -13.28
C THR A 58 -2.08 2.48 -13.62
N GLY A 59 -2.95 2.04 -12.71
CA GLY A 59 -3.92 0.97 -12.98
C GLY A 59 -4.84 1.30 -14.14
N ARG A 60 -5.36 2.53 -14.19
CA ARG A 60 -6.16 3.01 -15.34
C ARG A 60 -5.37 2.99 -16.64
N ASN A 61 -4.11 3.42 -16.62
CA ASN A 61 -3.25 3.41 -17.79
C ASN A 61 -3.00 1.98 -18.30
N ILE A 62 -2.75 1.04 -17.39
CA ILE A 62 -2.60 -0.40 -17.72
C ILE A 62 -3.85 -0.91 -18.41
N MET A 63 -5.02 -0.74 -17.80
CA MET A 63 -6.29 -1.22 -18.38
C MET A 63 -6.58 -0.60 -19.74
N LYS A 64 -6.27 0.68 -19.92
CA LYS A 64 -6.47 1.37 -21.20
C LYS A 64 -5.56 0.83 -22.31
N ASN A 65 -4.32 0.47 -21.99
CA ASN A 65 -3.29 0.19 -22.98
C ASN A 65 -3.00 -1.30 -23.20
N ALA A 66 -3.32 -2.16 -22.21
CA ALA A 66 -3.01 -3.58 -22.28
C ALA A 66 -4.06 -4.41 -23.08
N GLY A 67 -5.19 -3.83 -23.44
CA GLY A 67 -6.22 -4.48 -24.25
C GLY A 67 -7.07 -5.49 -23.47
N LEU A 68 -7.72 -6.41 -24.17
CA LEU A 68 -8.61 -7.41 -23.59
C LEU A 68 -7.83 -8.51 -22.89
N LYS A 69 -7.77 -8.45 -21.56
CA LYS A 69 -7.08 -9.41 -20.67
C LYS A 69 -7.88 -9.62 -19.40
N LYS A 70 -7.48 -10.57 -18.58
CA LYS A 70 -7.95 -10.66 -17.20
C LYS A 70 -7.16 -9.67 -16.33
N TYR A 71 -7.85 -8.98 -15.42
CA TYR A 71 -7.24 -8.01 -14.52
C TYR A 71 -7.58 -8.31 -13.07
N SER A 72 -6.56 -8.23 -12.20
CA SER A 72 -6.69 -8.11 -10.76
C SER A 72 -6.01 -6.81 -10.35
N MET A 73 -6.77 -5.83 -9.85
CA MET A 73 -6.31 -4.47 -9.59
C MET A 73 -6.47 -4.13 -8.11
N GLU A 74 -5.34 -4.02 -7.41
CA GLU A 74 -5.26 -3.53 -6.04
C GLU A 74 -4.75 -2.09 -6.06
N LEU A 75 -5.65 -1.14 -5.86
CA LEU A 75 -5.40 0.28 -6.09
C LEU A 75 -5.52 1.09 -4.80
N GLY A 76 -5.22 2.37 -4.89
CA GLY A 76 -5.33 3.29 -3.77
C GLY A 76 -6.78 3.56 -3.37
N GLY A 77 -6.96 4.06 -2.16
CA GLY A 77 -8.26 4.39 -1.60
C GLY A 77 -8.24 5.61 -0.69
N LYS A 78 -9.43 5.95 -0.19
CA LYS A 78 -9.68 6.96 0.84
C LYS A 78 -10.64 6.36 1.87
N SER A 79 -10.18 5.31 2.56
CA SER A 79 -11.01 4.51 3.45
C SER A 79 -11.57 5.34 4.61
N PRO A 80 -12.89 5.23 4.90
CA PRO A 80 -13.48 5.87 6.06
C PRO A 80 -13.24 5.07 7.33
N VAL A 81 -13.09 5.77 8.45
CA VAL A 81 -13.17 5.24 9.81
C VAL A 81 -14.35 5.91 10.49
N LEU A 82 -15.29 5.13 11.00
CA LEU A 82 -16.49 5.63 11.67
C LEU A 82 -16.38 5.35 13.17
N ILE A 83 -16.59 6.37 13.99
CA ILE A 83 -16.49 6.30 15.44
C ILE A 83 -17.77 6.87 16.05
N PHE A 84 -18.52 6.00 16.74
CA PHE A 84 -19.76 6.34 17.42
C PHE A 84 -19.51 6.54 18.93
N GLU A 85 -20.46 7.11 19.62
CA GLU A 85 -20.34 7.49 21.04
C GLU A 85 -20.23 6.29 22.00
N ASP A 86 -20.69 5.13 21.59
CA ASP A 86 -20.61 3.87 22.33
C ASP A 86 -19.29 3.11 22.13
N ALA A 87 -18.36 3.67 21.31
CA ALA A 87 -17.06 3.07 21.12
C ALA A 87 -16.16 3.20 22.35
N ASP A 88 -15.26 2.23 22.54
CA ASP A 88 -14.13 2.38 23.45
C ASP A 88 -13.19 3.46 22.88
N ILE A 89 -13.25 4.65 23.48
CA ILE A 89 -12.53 5.83 22.95
C ILE A 89 -11.01 5.64 22.96
N GLU A 90 -10.44 4.94 23.95
CA GLU A 90 -9.01 4.70 24.00
C GLU A 90 -8.55 3.83 22.83
N ARG A 91 -9.26 2.73 22.58
CA ARG A 91 -8.98 1.86 21.44
C ARG A 91 -9.25 2.53 20.10
N ALA A 92 -10.30 3.35 20.03
CA ALA A 92 -10.64 4.09 18.82
C ALA A 92 -9.55 5.11 18.44
N LEU A 93 -8.98 5.81 19.44
CA LEU A 93 -7.84 6.71 19.23
C LEU A 93 -6.61 5.98 18.73
N ASP A 94 -6.25 4.86 19.34
CA ASP A 94 -5.09 4.05 18.93
C ASP A 94 -5.28 3.46 17.53
N ALA A 95 -6.47 2.94 17.23
CA ALA A 95 -6.82 2.43 15.90
C ALA A 95 -6.78 3.52 14.83
N ALA A 96 -7.30 4.71 15.12
CA ALA A 96 -7.29 5.84 14.20
C ALA A 96 -5.85 6.31 13.92
N LEU A 97 -5.00 6.42 14.94
CA LEU A 97 -3.58 6.74 14.78
C LEU A 97 -2.85 5.68 13.95
N PHE A 98 -3.03 4.42 14.31
CA PHE A 98 -2.39 3.31 13.59
C PHE A 98 -2.80 3.27 12.12
N THR A 99 -4.12 3.42 11.84
CA THR A 99 -4.62 3.26 10.47
C THR A 99 -4.18 4.37 9.53
N ILE A 100 -3.84 5.57 10.03
CA ILE A 100 -3.38 6.68 9.19
C ILE A 100 -1.86 6.89 9.22
N PHE A 101 -1.19 6.72 10.36
CA PHE A 101 0.24 7.03 10.46
C PHE A 101 1.16 5.82 10.21
N SER A 102 0.66 4.58 10.36
CA SER A 102 1.49 3.42 10.05
C SER A 102 1.85 3.38 8.55
N ILE A 103 3.12 3.05 8.27
CA ILE A 103 3.68 3.06 6.89
C ILE A 103 3.39 4.40 6.20
N ASN A 104 3.59 5.51 6.90
CA ASN A 104 3.40 6.90 6.42
C ASN A 104 2.00 7.18 5.82
N GLY A 105 1.00 6.38 6.17
CA GLY A 105 -0.34 6.48 5.57
C GLY A 105 -0.44 6.01 4.13
N GLU A 106 0.57 5.34 3.61
CA GLU A 106 0.66 4.92 2.21
C GLU A 106 -0.02 3.58 1.90
N ARG A 107 -0.69 2.97 2.89
CA ARG A 107 -1.46 1.74 2.66
C ARG A 107 -2.73 2.03 1.86
N CYS A 108 -3.11 1.11 0.97
CA CYS A 108 -4.38 1.17 0.23
C CYS A 108 -5.60 1.22 1.17
N THR A 109 -5.48 0.65 2.38
CA THR A 109 -6.51 0.62 3.43
C THR A 109 -6.34 1.71 4.49
N ALA A 110 -5.44 2.70 4.30
CA ALA A 110 -5.23 3.76 5.28
C ALA A 110 -6.54 4.52 5.56
N GLY A 111 -6.87 4.65 6.85
CA GLY A 111 -8.06 5.36 7.34
C GLY A 111 -7.92 6.88 7.21
N SER A 112 -7.88 7.36 5.99
CA SER A 112 -7.55 8.75 5.67
C SER A 112 -8.72 9.72 5.86
N ARG A 113 -9.91 9.22 6.21
CA ARG A 113 -11.09 10.02 6.56
C ARG A 113 -11.68 9.47 7.84
N ILE A 114 -11.67 10.28 8.90
CA ILE A 114 -12.22 9.90 10.19
C ILE A 114 -13.55 10.64 10.41
N PHE A 115 -14.64 9.89 10.54
CA PHE A 115 -15.98 10.39 10.83
C PHE A 115 -16.31 10.08 12.28
N ILE A 116 -16.57 11.10 13.05
CA ILE A 116 -16.78 11.00 14.49
C ILE A 116 -18.17 11.53 14.79
N GLN A 117 -18.94 10.80 15.60
CA GLN A 117 -20.26 11.26 16.04
C GLN A 117 -20.15 12.60 16.77
N GLN A 118 -21.08 13.51 16.51
CA GLN A 118 -21.03 14.89 16.97
C GLN A 118 -20.86 15.03 18.49
N SER A 119 -21.51 14.16 19.26
CA SER A 119 -21.47 14.20 20.72
C SER A 119 -20.05 14.03 21.31
N ILE A 120 -19.19 13.27 20.67
CA ILE A 120 -17.83 12.99 21.13
C ILE A 120 -16.74 13.70 20.30
N TYR A 121 -17.13 14.40 19.24
CA TYR A 121 -16.19 15.00 18.27
C TYR A 121 -15.15 15.94 18.90
N PRO A 122 -15.52 16.96 19.73
CA PRO A 122 -14.53 17.90 20.27
C PRO A 122 -13.46 17.23 21.12
N GLU A 123 -13.87 16.33 22.00
CA GLU A 123 -12.96 15.63 22.90
C GLU A 123 -12.06 14.65 22.13
N PHE A 124 -12.66 13.90 21.18
CA PHE A 124 -11.90 12.96 20.36
C PHE A 124 -10.81 13.67 19.55
N VAL A 125 -11.16 14.77 18.86
CA VAL A 125 -10.20 15.52 18.02
C VAL A 125 -9.05 16.09 18.86
N LYS A 126 -9.35 16.66 20.04
CA LYS A 126 -8.33 17.15 20.96
C LYS A 126 -7.35 16.03 21.35
N ARG A 127 -7.86 14.92 21.82
CA ARG A 127 -7.04 13.78 22.26
C ARG A 127 -6.27 13.13 21.12
N PHE A 128 -6.89 13.03 19.95
CA PHE A 128 -6.24 12.52 18.75
C PHE A 128 -5.04 13.39 18.35
N ALA A 129 -5.21 14.73 18.33
CA ALA A 129 -4.13 15.66 18.02
C ALA A 129 -2.99 15.59 19.07
N GLU A 130 -3.32 15.51 20.35
CA GLU A 130 -2.33 15.35 21.42
C GLU A 130 -1.49 14.08 21.24
N ARG A 131 -2.12 12.95 20.89
CA ARG A 131 -1.40 11.69 20.64
C ARG A 131 -0.59 11.73 19.33
N ALA A 132 -1.15 12.27 18.26
CA ALA A 132 -0.47 12.41 16.98
C ALA A 132 0.81 13.24 17.12
N ASN A 133 0.77 14.33 17.88
CA ASN A 133 1.94 15.19 18.14
C ASN A 133 3.06 14.53 18.96
N ARG A 134 2.81 13.39 19.59
CA ARG A 134 3.82 12.61 20.32
C ARG A 134 4.54 11.59 19.44
N LEU A 135 4.07 11.38 18.20
CA LEU A 135 4.72 10.45 17.28
C LEU A 135 6.10 10.98 16.88
N ARG A 136 7.10 10.14 17.02
CA ARG A 136 8.47 10.47 16.61
C ARG A 136 8.65 10.24 15.12
N VAL A 137 8.74 11.34 14.40
CA VAL A 137 9.04 11.34 12.96
C VAL A 137 10.55 11.50 12.76
N GLY A 138 11.17 10.66 11.94
CA GLY A 138 12.62 10.70 11.79
C GLY A 138 13.19 9.72 10.77
N ASP A 139 14.48 9.45 10.89
CA ASP A 139 15.20 8.47 10.08
C ASP A 139 14.62 7.07 10.30
N PRO A 140 14.21 6.34 9.24
CA PRO A 140 13.65 5.00 9.36
C PRO A 140 14.64 3.95 9.89
N THR A 141 15.94 4.25 9.90
CA THR A 141 16.98 3.36 10.47
C THR A 141 17.18 3.54 11.97
N ASP A 142 16.66 4.63 12.56
CA ASP A 142 16.67 4.84 14.01
C ASP A 142 15.55 3.99 14.66
N PRO A 143 15.88 3.07 15.59
CA PRO A 143 14.89 2.22 16.25
C PRO A 143 13.86 2.98 17.10
N ASN A 144 14.10 4.25 17.39
CA ASN A 144 13.15 5.11 18.11
C ASN A 144 12.15 5.81 17.19
N THR A 145 12.36 5.81 15.88
CA THR A 145 11.45 6.41 14.91
C THR A 145 10.17 5.59 14.82
N GLN A 146 9.02 6.25 14.87
CA GLN A 146 7.70 5.63 14.72
C GLN A 146 7.10 5.89 13.33
N VAL A 147 7.47 7.01 12.72
CA VAL A 147 7.06 7.39 11.37
C VAL A 147 8.31 7.85 10.62
N GLY A 148 8.71 7.11 9.59
CA GLY A 148 9.86 7.44 8.74
C GLY A 148 9.59 8.60 7.79
N ARG A 149 10.62 9.19 7.22
CA ARG A 149 10.55 10.24 6.20
C ARG A 149 11.63 10.05 5.14
#